data_aace140ae2ed46edd1a86a45ef755ab5
#
_entry.id   aace140ae2ed46edd1a86a45ef755ab5
#
_cell.length_a   1.000
_cell.length_b   1.000
_cell.length_c   1.000
_cell.angle_alpha   90.00
_cell.angle_beta   90.00
_cell.angle_gamma   90.00
#
_symmetry.space_group_name_H-M   'P 1'
#
loop_
_entity.id
_entity.type
_entity.pdbx_description
1 polymer ?
#
loop_
_entity_poly.entity_id
_entity_poly.type
_entity_poly.pdbx_seq_one_letter_code
_entity_poly.pdbx_strand_id
1 'polypeptide(L)'
;MKKLLLLSVLLLFACSSDASSDNETKNPNVVYNLELDLSDEFPVGHNLGLNYFNDITVGVLDYSENNVRLLTASGNSSYILEGDSLDNLSNAIQVAAPTEGTFYSNYVGLGQLIKDDNGVIYSVFHSEQHDGTQCPGNVPGFYTSLGLATSYDNGQSFQLSNSLLLENIYDISYDNGQCDGGLGEPSITFSKDYTEVFVYYVDHNRDGRGVNICMARFDVNSNLVPDFNNPYYLDSNNNFINEVIRSKEVVVGMGNSDAIFPHVTYNSYSDSYIMVYSENNYGEFLNGAASPSSSGIYYKQSDDGINWDSPATQLITDWSIPWSVNSHSFSWHPNLIYTNQNQTEGYLIYSKANSLREGHKMWAVKFNIVAI
;
A
#
# COMPACT_ATOMS: atom_id res chain seq x y z
N MET A 1 31.86 -66.05 3.81
CA MET A 1 31.17 -64.80 3.39
C MET A 1 30.20 -64.44 4.51
N LYS A 2 30.61 -63.51 5.38
CA LYS A 2 29.75 -62.99 6.50
C LYS A 2 29.05 -61.73 5.98
N LYS A 3 27.73 -61.75 5.92
CA LYS A 3 26.90 -60.56 5.65
C LYS A 3 26.80 -59.73 6.93
N LEU A 4 27.34 -58.50 6.83
CA LEU A 4 27.20 -57.50 7.89
C LEU A 4 25.83 -56.78 7.69
N LEU A 5 24.93 -56.95 8.65
CA LEU A 5 23.66 -56.25 8.69
C LEU A 5 23.91 -54.89 9.39
N LEU A 6 23.82 -53.79 8.63
CA LEU A 6 23.88 -52.46 9.19
C LEU A 6 22.47 -52.10 9.70
N LEU A 7 22.30 -52.04 11.01
CA LEU A 7 21.08 -51.56 11.67
C LEU A 7 21.17 -50.02 11.78
N SER A 8 20.45 -49.31 10.94
CA SER A 8 20.33 -47.87 11.08
C SER A 8 19.26 -47.55 12.14
N VAL A 9 19.75 -47.08 13.30
CA VAL A 9 18.86 -46.53 14.35
C VAL A 9 18.44 -45.12 13.92
N LEU A 10 17.19 -44.97 13.55
CA LEU A 10 16.54 -43.67 13.39
C LEU A 10 16.28 -43.11 14.79
N LEU A 11 17.08 -42.14 15.23
CA LEU A 11 16.80 -41.30 16.38
C LEU A 11 15.75 -40.26 15.96
N LEU A 12 14.50 -40.52 16.28
CA LEU A 12 13.43 -39.51 16.27
C LEU A 12 13.69 -38.55 17.44
N PHE A 13 14.29 -37.40 17.15
CA PHE A 13 14.21 -36.26 18.05
C PHE A 13 12.79 -35.71 17.96
N ALA A 14 11.93 -36.09 18.89
CA ALA A 14 10.72 -35.33 19.18
C ALA A 14 11.18 -34.02 19.84
N CYS A 15 11.29 -32.94 19.05
CA CYS A 15 11.24 -31.60 19.60
C CYS A 15 9.82 -31.39 20.12
N SER A 16 9.62 -31.55 21.43
CA SER A 16 8.50 -30.91 22.10
C SER A 16 8.80 -29.43 22.15
N SER A 17 8.30 -28.67 21.18
CA SER A 17 8.15 -27.25 21.33
C SER A 17 7.01 -27.02 22.31
N ASP A 18 7.34 -26.90 23.60
CA ASP A 18 6.48 -26.17 24.52
C ASP A 18 6.52 -24.68 24.07
N ALA A 19 5.76 -24.39 23.04
CA ALA A 19 5.31 -23.04 22.81
C ALA A 19 4.29 -22.76 23.93
N SER A 20 4.78 -22.22 25.04
CA SER A 20 3.93 -21.46 25.94
C SER A 20 3.41 -20.29 25.12
N SER A 21 2.23 -20.45 24.53
CA SER A 21 1.43 -19.33 24.09
C SER A 21 1.01 -18.56 25.34
N ASP A 22 1.87 -17.68 25.80
CA ASP A 22 1.43 -16.56 26.61
C ASP A 22 0.55 -15.69 25.70
N ASN A 23 -0.71 -16.11 25.55
CA ASN A 23 -1.78 -15.23 25.18
C ASN A 23 -1.92 -14.22 26.31
N GLU A 24 -1.04 -13.23 26.34
CA GLU A 24 -1.31 -12.00 27.06
C GLU A 24 -2.59 -11.45 26.43
N THR A 25 -3.71 -11.68 27.10
CA THR A 25 -4.98 -11.08 26.71
C THR A 25 -4.76 -9.57 26.68
N LYS A 26 -4.87 -8.97 25.48
CA LYS A 26 -4.80 -7.52 25.26
C LYS A 26 -5.56 -6.84 26.41
N ASN A 27 -4.90 -5.95 27.13
CA ASN A 27 -5.59 -5.15 28.11
C ASN A 27 -6.52 -4.19 27.34
N PRO A 28 -7.84 -4.33 27.42
CA PRO A 28 -8.79 -3.56 26.61
C PRO A 28 -8.74 -2.04 26.87
N ASN A 29 -7.97 -1.61 27.87
CA ASN A 29 -7.81 -0.20 28.22
C ASN A 29 -6.49 0.41 27.74
N VAL A 30 -5.65 -0.33 27.01
CA VAL A 30 -4.40 0.20 26.47
C VAL A 30 -4.65 0.75 25.08
N VAL A 31 -4.39 2.03 24.91
CA VAL A 31 -4.38 2.72 23.62
C VAL A 31 -2.94 2.73 23.12
N TYR A 32 -2.76 2.55 21.82
CA TYR A 32 -1.45 2.56 21.20
C TYR A 32 -1.34 3.75 20.25
N ASN A 33 -0.19 4.43 20.30
CA ASN A 33 0.14 5.53 19.38
C ASN A 33 1.31 5.15 18.49
N LEU A 34 1.28 5.63 17.25
CA LEU A 34 2.41 5.63 16.34
C LEU A 34 3.12 6.99 16.49
N GLU A 35 4.38 6.97 16.93
CA GLU A 35 5.19 8.16 17.15
C GLU A 35 6.38 8.18 16.19
N LEU A 36 6.64 9.33 15.55
CA LEU A 36 7.75 9.53 14.61
C LEU A 36 8.90 10.30 15.28
N ASP A 37 10.13 9.91 14.95
CA ASP A 37 11.31 10.73 15.21
C ASP A 37 11.73 11.49 13.93
N LEU A 38 11.12 12.63 13.68
CA LEU A 38 11.39 13.44 12.48
C LEU A 38 12.84 13.96 12.41
N SER A 39 13.62 13.90 13.50
CA SER A 39 15.03 14.27 13.47
C SER A 39 15.92 13.24 12.76
N ASP A 40 15.44 12.00 12.65
CA ASP A 40 16.13 10.87 12.02
C ASP A 40 15.66 10.62 10.57
N GLU A 41 15.03 11.59 9.92
CA GLU A 41 14.63 11.49 8.51
C GLU A 41 15.85 11.37 7.59
N PHE A 42 15.82 10.39 6.67
CA PHE A 42 16.91 10.19 5.70
C PHE A 42 16.39 9.81 4.30
N PRO A 43 17.19 10.08 3.24
CA PRO A 43 16.84 9.74 1.88
C PRO A 43 17.00 8.23 1.61
N VAL A 44 16.08 7.63 0.85
CA VAL A 44 16.08 6.22 0.47
C VAL A 44 16.25 6.09 -1.04
N GLY A 45 17.32 5.41 -1.49
CA GLY A 45 17.56 5.11 -2.90
C GLY A 45 17.76 6.31 -3.83
N HIS A 46 18.10 7.50 -3.30
CA HIS A 46 18.32 8.70 -4.12
C HIS A 46 19.46 8.56 -5.13
N ASN A 47 20.41 7.66 -4.86
CA ASN A 47 21.54 7.33 -5.72
C ASN A 47 21.17 6.42 -6.90
N LEU A 48 19.96 5.84 -6.93
CA LEU A 48 19.55 4.87 -7.96
C LEU A 48 19.14 5.51 -9.30
N GLY A 49 19.08 6.83 -9.37
CA GLY A 49 18.70 7.55 -10.60
C GLY A 49 17.21 7.47 -10.95
N LEU A 50 16.37 6.98 -10.03
CA LEU A 50 14.93 6.91 -10.19
C LEU A 50 14.28 8.27 -9.96
N ASN A 51 13.24 8.58 -10.75
CA ASN A 51 12.43 9.78 -10.64
C ASN A 51 10.96 9.40 -10.39
N TYR A 52 10.19 10.25 -9.70
CA TYR A 52 8.85 9.92 -9.24
C TYR A 52 8.87 8.62 -8.43
N PHE A 53 9.47 8.68 -7.24
CA PHE A 53 9.91 7.54 -6.46
C PHE A 53 9.65 7.79 -4.96
N ASN A 54 8.95 6.98 -4.20
CA ASN A 54 8.09 5.88 -4.67
C ASN A 54 6.79 6.45 -5.25
N ASP A 55 6.25 5.84 -6.29
CA ASP A 55 5.05 6.29 -7.00
C ASP A 55 3.89 5.29 -6.79
N ILE A 56 3.95 4.52 -5.74
CA ILE A 56 2.95 3.57 -5.23
C ILE A 56 3.35 3.14 -3.81
N THR A 57 2.55 2.31 -3.14
CA THR A 57 2.95 1.62 -1.91
C THR A 57 4.24 0.82 -2.08
N VAL A 58 4.94 0.56 -0.98
CA VAL A 58 6.16 -0.25 -0.96
C VAL A 58 5.86 -1.65 -0.45
N GLY A 59 6.19 -2.67 -1.24
CA GLY A 59 6.17 -4.07 -0.83
C GLY A 59 7.52 -4.48 -0.24
N VAL A 60 7.50 -5.21 0.87
CA VAL A 60 8.72 -5.76 1.49
C VAL A 60 8.89 -7.20 1.06
N LEU A 61 9.87 -7.46 0.18
CA LEU A 61 10.25 -8.81 -0.25
C LEU A 61 11.18 -9.48 0.76
N ASP A 62 12.10 -8.70 1.34
CA ASP A 62 13.00 -9.11 2.41
C ASP A 62 13.43 -7.87 3.21
N TYR A 63 13.53 -8.04 4.53
CA TYR A 63 14.08 -7.04 5.43
C TYR A 63 14.79 -7.76 6.58
N SER A 64 16.08 -7.92 6.45
CA SER A 64 16.93 -8.58 7.42
C SER A 64 18.26 -7.83 7.58
N GLU A 65 19.09 -8.24 8.52
CA GLU A 65 20.42 -7.66 8.68
C GLU A 65 21.24 -7.83 7.41
N ASN A 66 21.71 -6.73 6.83
CA ASN A 66 22.48 -6.65 5.58
C ASN A 66 21.75 -7.16 4.32
N ASN A 67 20.41 -7.21 4.34
CA ASN A 67 19.64 -7.53 3.14
C ASN A 67 18.28 -6.86 3.16
N VAL A 68 18.10 -5.88 2.30
CA VAL A 68 16.84 -5.18 2.09
C VAL A 68 16.43 -5.35 0.63
N ARG A 69 15.22 -5.87 0.41
CA ARG A 69 14.61 -5.99 -0.91
C ARG A 69 13.20 -5.41 -0.87
N LEU A 70 12.99 -4.36 -1.64
CA LEU A 70 11.71 -3.65 -1.69
C LEU A 70 11.15 -3.70 -3.12
N LEU A 71 9.83 -3.74 -3.23
CA LEU A 71 9.09 -3.63 -4.50
C LEU A 71 8.34 -2.30 -4.50
N THR A 72 8.52 -1.49 -5.53
CA THR A 72 7.81 -0.22 -5.69
C THR A 72 7.84 0.27 -7.12
N ALA A 73 7.19 1.39 -7.43
CA ALA A 73 7.20 1.98 -8.76
C ALA A 73 8.02 3.27 -8.82
N SER A 74 8.49 3.56 -10.01
CA SER A 74 9.15 4.81 -10.38
C SER A 74 8.84 5.17 -11.83
N GLY A 75 8.36 6.37 -12.05
CA GLY A 75 7.89 6.80 -13.36
C GLY A 75 6.67 5.97 -13.80
N ASN A 76 6.80 5.15 -14.81
CA ASN A 76 5.70 4.32 -15.29
C ASN A 76 5.87 2.81 -15.07
N SER A 77 6.88 2.39 -14.35
CA SER A 77 7.32 0.98 -14.24
C SER A 77 7.61 0.60 -12.80
N SER A 78 7.63 -0.71 -12.52
CA SER A 78 7.93 -1.23 -11.18
C SER A 78 9.33 -1.81 -11.10
N TYR A 79 9.93 -1.65 -9.93
CA TYR A 79 11.31 -2.02 -9.63
C TYR A 79 11.42 -2.77 -8.31
N ILE A 80 12.35 -3.72 -8.29
CA ILE A 80 12.92 -4.24 -7.04
C ILE A 80 14.15 -3.41 -6.71
N LEU A 81 14.19 -2.92 -5.48
CA LEU A 81 15.33 -2.21 -4.93
C LEU A 81 16.07 -3.15 -3.98
N GLU A 82 17.39 -3.20 -4.09
CA GLU A 82 18.22 -4.08 -3.28
C GLU A 82 19.37 -3.31 -2.62
N GLY A 83 19.74 -3.71 -1.42
CA GLY A 83 20.86 -3.14 -0.68
C GLY A 83 21.07 -3.78 0.68
N ASP A 84 22.03 -3.28 1.43
CA ASP A 84 22.34 -3.77 2.77
C ASP A 84 21.42 -3.16 3.83
N SER A 85 20.88 -1.96 3.55
CA SER A 85 19.99 -1.21 4.44
C SER A 85 19.14 -0.22 3.63
N LEU A 86 18.14 0.41 4.24
CA LEU A 86 17.29 1.42 3.58
C LEU A 86 18.09 2.65 3.12
N ASP A 87 19.10 3.06 3.85
CA ASP A 87 19.99 4.18 3.51
C ASP A 87 21.12 3.77 2.55
N ASN A 88 21.31 2.47 2.29
CA ASN A 88 22.32 1.91 1.40
C ASN A 88 21.71 0.97 0.35
N LEU A 89 20.66 1.41 -0.34
CA LEU A 89 20.18 0.72 -1.53
C LEU A 89 21.14 0.98 -2.70
N SER A 90 21.57 -0.10 -3.36
CA SER A 90 22.63 -0.08 -4.36
C SER A 90 22.19 -0.52 -5.76
N ASN A 91 21.02 -1.14 -5.89
CA ASN A 91 20.53 -1.69 -7.14
C ASN A 91 19.03 -1.44 -7.33
N ALA A 92 18.61 -1.24 -8.59
CA ALA A 92 17.21 -1.15 -8.99
C ALA A 92 17.00 -2.01 -10.24
N ILE A 93 16.15 -3.02 -10.14
CA ILE A 93 15.85 -3.99 -11.19
C ILE A 93 14.40 -3.78 -11.63
N GLN A 94 14.18 -3.43 -12.89
CA GLN A 94 12.84 -3.31 -13.45
C GLN A 94 12.20 -4.71 -13.57
N VAL A 95 10.99 -4.87 -13.00
CA VAL A 95 10.27 -6.16 -12.97
C VAL A 95 8.91 -6.11 -13.64
N ALA A 96 8.36 -4.92 -13.87
CA ALA A 96 7.14 -4.73 -14.65
C ALA A 96 7.20 -3.40 -15.40
N ALA A 97 6.58 -3.39 -16.58
CA ALA A 97 6.48 -2.21 -17.44
C ALA A 97 5.12 -2.20 -18.17
N PRO A 98 4.65 -1.01 -18.61
CA PRO A 98 3.46 -0.89 -19.43
C PRO A 98 3.51 -1.76 -20.68
N THR A 99 2.36 -2.28 -21.09
CA THR A 99 2.24 -3.10 -22.30
C THR A 99 1.11 -2.54 -23.18
N GLU A 100 1.45 -2.20 -24.42
CA GLU A 100 0.49 -1.66 -25.39
C GLU A 100 -0.69 -2.62 -25.62
N GLY A 101 -1.89 -2.08 -25.71
CA GLY A 101 -3.12 -2.85 -25.93
C GLY A 101 -3.70 -3.54 -24.68
N THR A 102 -3.14 -3.25 -23.50
CA THR A 102 -3.67 -3.71 -22.21
C THR A 102 -4.28 -2.55 -21.41
N PHE A 103 -4.97 -2.87 -20.31
CA PHE A 103 -5.47 -1.84 -19.38
C PHE A 103 -4.35 -1.15 -18.57
N TYR A 104 -3.12 -1.65 -18.65
CA TYR A 104 -1.91 -1.04 -18.07
C TYR A 104 -0.96 -0.54 -19.16
N SER A 105 -1.50 0.11 -20.19
CA SER A 105 -0.70 0.53 -21.35
C SER A 105 0.20 1.74 -21.11
N ASN A 106 -0.05 2.53 -20.07
CA ASN A 106 0.71 3.74 -19.79
C ASN A 106 1.46 3.69 -18.46
N TYR A 107 0.94 2.93 -17.49
CA TYR A 107 1.56 2.80 -16.17
C TYR A 107 1.27 1.44 -15.56
N VAL A 108 2.24 0.89 -14.82
CA VAL A 108 2.10 -0.28 -13.96
C VAL A 108 2.91 -0.10 -12.68
N GLY A 109 2.22 0.04 -11.55
CA GLY A 109 2.82 0.23 -10.23
C GLY A 109 2.51 -0.94 -9.31
N LEU A 110 3.49 -1.83 -9.09
CA LEU A 110 3.46 -2.86 -8.07
C LEU A 110 3.98 -2.28 -6.76
N GLY A 111 3.30 -2.64 -5.65
CA GLY A 111 3.68 -2.16 -4.32
C GLY A 111 3.52 -3.23 -3.26
N GLN A 112 2.74 -2.94 -2.23
CA GLN A 112 2.50 -3.85 -1.11
C GLN A 112 2.11 -5.26 -1.58
N LEU A 113 2.56 -6.26 -0.84
CA LEU A 113 2.42 -7.67 -1.22
C LEU A 113 2.02 -8.54 -0.03
N ILE A 114 1.44 -9.69 -0.36
CA ILE A 114 1.21 -10.81 0.57
C ILE A 114 1.86 -12.07 0.00
N LYS A 115 2.09 -13.06 0.87
CA LYS A 115 2.68 -14.34 0.49
C LYS A 115 1.85 -15.48 1.07
N ASP A 116 1.52 -16.48 0.25
CA ASP A 116 0.83 -17.69 0.69
C ASP A 116 1.78 -18.74 1.28
N ASP A 117 1.23 -19.83 1.83
CA ASP A 117 2.00 -20.93 2.42
C ASP A 117 2.85 -21.70 1.40
N ASN A 118 2.53 -21.59 0.10
CA ASN A 118 3.32 -22.20 -0.97
C ASN A 118 4.49 -21.32 -1.40
N GLY A 119 4.61 -20.12 -0.83
CA GLY A 119 5.63 -19.14 -1.15
C GLY A 119 5.32 -18.29 -2.39
N VAL A 120 4.10 -18.36 -2.91
CA VAL A 120 3.64 -17.49 -4.00
C VAL A 120 3.38 -16.09 -3.45
N ILE A 121 3.92 -15.10 -4.14
CA ILE A 121 3.73 -13.68 -3.77
C ILE A 121 2.66 -13.07 -4.67
N TYR A 122 1.75 -12.32 -4.06
CA TYR A 122 0.72 -11.56 -4.73
C TYR A 122 0.88 -10.08 -4.42
N SER A 123 0.78 -9.23 -5.45
CA SER A 123 0.71 -7.77 -5.34
C SER A 123 -0.45 -7.28 -6.19
N VAL A 124 -1.27 -6.42 -5.64
CA VAL A 124 -2.27 -5.68 -6.43
C VAL A 124 -1.58 -4.48 -7.02
N PHE A 125 -1.66 -4.33 -8.34
CA PHE A 125 -1.01 -3.21 -9.01
C PHE A 125 -2.00 -2.14 -9.46
N HIS A 126 -1.54 -0.90 -9.36
CA HIS A 126 -2.14 0.27 -9.97
C HIS A 126 -1.74 0.33 -11.44
N SER A 127 -2.70 0.63 -12.31
CA SER A 127 -2.47 0.83 -13.73
C SER A 127 -3.12 2.10 -14.21
N GLU A 128 -2.59 2.67 -15.32
CA GLU A 128 -3.18 3.82 -15.97
C GLU A 128 -3.34 3.61 -17.46
N GLN A 129 -4.45 4.16 -17.98
CA GLN A 129 -4.67 4.39 -19.40
C GLN A 129 -4.84 5.89 -19.62
N HIS A 130 -4.02 6.45 -20.51
CA HIS A 130 -4.08 7.85 -20.87
C HIS A 130 -4.83 8.00 -22.20
N ASP A 131 -5.84 8.86 -22.25
CA ASP A 131 -6.66 9.09 -23.47
C ASP A 131 -6.16 10.26 -24.32
N GLY A 132 -5.10 10.95 -23.87
CA GLY A 132 -4.55 12.13 -24.52
C GLY A 132 -5.23 13.44 -24.12
N THR A 133 -6.23 13.42 -23.24
CA THR A 133 -6.81 14.64 -22.66
C THR A 133 -5.74 15.40 -21.87
N GLN A 134 -5.70 16.72 -22.07
CA GLN A 134 -4.80 17.61 -21.33
C GLN A 134 -5.56 18.28 -20.20
N CYS A 135 -5.12 18.04 -19.00
CA CYS A 135 -5.66 18.61 -17.78
C CYS A 135 -5.01 19.94 -17.38
N PRO A 136 -5.59 20.72 -16.45
CA PRO A 136 -4.96 21.91 -15.91
C PRO A 136 -3.53 21.61 -15.41
N GLY A 137 -2.58 22.45 -15.79
CA GLY A 137 -1.16 22.26 -15.45
C GLY A 137 -0.37 21.37 -16.43
N ASN A 138 -0.97 20.98 -17.57
CA ASN A 138 -0.40 20.06 -18.58
C ASN A 138 -0.15 18.64 -18.05
N VAL A 139 -0.97 18.18 -17.11
CA VAL A 139 -1.00 16.79 -16.67
C VAL A 139 -1.86 15.98 -17.65
N PRO A 140 -1.45 14.81 -18.14
CA PRO A 140 -2.33 13.97 -18.94
C PRO A 140 -3.53 13.50 -18.11
N GLY A 141 -4.72 13.47 -18.70
CA GLY A 141 -5.86 12.78 -18.11
C GLY A 141 -5.62 11.27 -18.13
N PHE A 142 -5.98 10.57 -17.07
CA PHE A 142 -5.80 9.14 -16.95
C PHE A 142 -6.98 8.45 -16.30
N TYR A 143 -7.14 7.17 -16.62
CA TYR A 143 -8.09 6.27 -16.01
C TYR A 143 -7.33 5.15 -15.30
N THR A 144 -7.58 4.99 -14.02
CA THR A 144 -6.90 4.01 -13.18
C THR A 144 -7.68 2.70 -13.10
N SER A 145 -6.95 1.60 -13.02
CA SER A 145 -7.53 0.26 -12.80
C SER A 145 -6.61 -0.56 -11.92
N LEU A 146 -7.18 -1.60 -11.30
CA LEU A 146 -6.43 -2.53 -10.45
C LEU A 146 -6.27 -3.87 -11.14
N GLY A 147 -5.05 -4.39 -11.14
CA GLY A 147 -4.72 -5.72 -11.62
C GLY A 147 -3.99 -6.55 -10.57
N LEU A 148 -3.82 -7.83 -10.85
CA LEU A 148 -3.09 -8.77 -10.00
C LEU A 148 -1.75 -9.13 -10.63
N ALA A 149 -0.69 -9.03 -9.85
CA ALA A 149 0.64 -9.53 -10.17
C ALA A 149 1.00 -10.71 -9.27
N THR A 150 1.59 -11.76 -9.84
CA THR A 150 1.94 -12.98 -9.12
C THR A 150 3.40 -13.31 -9.38
N SER A 151 4.15 -13.64 -8.32
CA SER A 151 5.52 -14.15 -8.41
C SER A 151 5.62 -15.55 -7.82
N TYR A 152 6.28 -16.45 -8.57
CA TYR A 152 6.58 -17.84 -8.19
C TYR A 152 8.06 -18.06 -7.88
N ASP A 153 8.87 -17.03 -7.94
CA ASP A 153 10.34 -17.07 -7.83
C ASP A 153 10.88 -16.14 -6.73
N ASN A 154 10.09 -15.98 -5.67
CA ASN A 154 10.40 -15.13 -4.51
C ASN A 154 10.65 -13.66 -4.90
N GLY A 155 9.81 -13.14 -5.80
CA GLY A 155 9.82 -11.74 -6.20
C GLY A 155 10.92 -11.38 -7.20
N GLN A 156 11.58 -12.34 -7.88
CA GLN A 156 12.55 -12.02 -8.93
C GLN A 156 11.87 -11.57 -10.22
N SER A 157 10.69 -12.11 -10.50
CA SER A 157 9.83 -11.69 -11.61
C SER A 157 8.35 -11.72 -11.22
N PHE A 158 7.52 -10.99 -11.96
CA PHE A 158 6.09 -10.93 -11.77
C PHE A 158 5.32 -11.18 -13.07
N GLN A 159 4.29 -12.02 -12.98
CA GLN A 159 3.32 -12.23 -14.04
C GLN A 159 2.13 -11.32 -13.82
N LEU A 160 1.85 -10.42 -14.74
CA LEU A 160 0.73 -9.50 -14.68
C LEU A 160 -0.53 -10.15 -15.26
N SER A 161 -1.66 -10.04 -14.55
CA SER A 161 -2.96 -10.42 -15.07
C SER A 161 -3.38 -9.51 -16.23
N ASN A 162 -4.00 -10.09 -17.26
CA ASN A 162 -4.65 -9.33 -18.33
C ASN A 162 -6.12 -9.00 -18.00
N SER A 163 -6.62 -9.38 -16.84
CA SER A 163 -7.96 -9.08 -16.36
C SER A 163 -7.90 -8.12 -15.19
N LEU A 164 -8.88 -7.25 -15.09
CA LEU A 164 -9.09 -6.39 -13.93
C LEU A 164 -9.30 -7.26 -12.68
N LEU A 165 -8.71 -6.84 -11.56
CA LEU A 165 -8.96 -7.46 -10.26
C LEU A 165 -10.33 -7.04 -9.70
N LEU A 166 -10.64 -5.77 -9.81
CA LEU A 166 -11.91 -5.18 -9.43
C LEU A 166 -12.52 -4.48 -10.63
N GLU A 167 -13.79 -4.77 -10.89
CA GLU A 167 -14.53 -4.07 -11.94
C GLU A 167 -14.95 -2.68 -11.48
N ASN A 168 -14.87 -1.74 -12.40
CA ASN A 168 -15.41 -0.41 -12.23
C ASN A 168 -16.61 -0.24 -13.15
N ILE A 169 -17.74 0.19 -12.60
CA ILE A 169 -18.98 0.39 -13.38
C ILE A 169 -19.06 1.74 -14.08
N TYR A 170 -18.11 2.61 -13.81
CA TYR A 170 -18.09 3.92 -14.46
C TYR A 170 -17.36 3.78 -15.79
N ASP A 171 -18.03 4.20 -16.85
CA ASP A 171 -17.40 4.34 -18.15
C ASP A 171 -16.23 5.34 -18.06
N ILE A 172 -15.24 5.14 -18.92
CA ILE A 172 -14.16 6.12 -19.15
C ILE A 172 -14.80 7.35 -19.79
N SER A 173 -15.52 8.14 -19.01
CA SER A 173 -16.05 9.42 -19.45
C SER A 173 -15.41 10.52 -18.62
N TYR A 174 -14.47 11.21 -19.24
CA TYR A 174 -13.88 12.44 -18.71
C TYR A 174 -14.88 13.60 -18.77
N ASP A 175 -16.19 13.30 -18.70
CA ASP A 175 -17.23 14.28 -18.69
C ASP A 175 -17.15 15.11 -17.41
N ASN A 176 -17.11 16.41 -17.57
CA ASN A 176 -17.08 17.47 -16.56
C ASN A 176 -15.70 17.97 -16.10
N GLY A 177 -14.63 17.78 -16.86
CA GLY A 177 -13.31 18.34 -16.54
C GLY A 177 -12.58 17.59 -15.42
N GLN A 178 -12.97 16.37 -15.13
CA GLN A 178 -12.21 15.44 -14.30
C GLN A 178 -11.01 14.93 -15.09
N CYS A 179 -9.87 14.91 -14.44
CA CYS A 179 -8.61 14.53 -15.07
C CYS A 179 -8.13 13.13 -14.64
N ASP A 180 -8.81 12.55 -13.68
CA ASP A 180 -8.56 11.24 -13.13
C ASP A 180 -9.89 10.50 -12.89
N GLY A 181 -9.89 9.22 -13.05
CA GLY A 181 -11.06 8.37 -12.82
C GLY A 181 -10.64 6.92 -12.60
N GLY A 182 -11.58 6.10 -12.15
CA GLY A 182 -11.34 4.67 -11.93
C GLY A 182 -10.97 4.30 -10.52
N LEU A 183 -10.36 3.13 -10.36
CA LEU A 183 -9.91 2.57 -9.08
C LEU A 183 -8.39 2.49 -9.09
N GLY A 184 -7.74 3.04 -8.05
CA GLY A 184 -6.29 3.11 -8.01
C GLY A 184 -5.69 2.91 -6.62
N GLU A 185 -4.40 3.09 -6.49
CA GLU A 185 -3.65 3.19 -5.25
C GLU A 185 -3.90 2.05 -4.26
N PRO A 186 -3.64 0.79 -4.64
CA PRO A 186 -4.02 -0.36 -3.82
C PRO A 186 -3.10 -0.58 -2.62
N SER A 187 -3.71 -1.10 -1.54
CA SER A 187 -3.03 -1.72 -0.41
C SER A 187 -3.65 -3.09 -0.17
N ILE A 188 -2.83 -4.12 0.11
CA ILE A 188 -3.28 -5.50 0.29
C ILE A 188 -2.76 -6.07 1.61
N THR A 189 -3.63 -6.72 2.39
CA THR A 189 -3.24 -7.40 3.63
C THR A 189 -4.14 -8.59 3.92
N PHE A 190 -3.67 -9.57 4.68
CA PHE A 190 -4.53 -10.61 5.23
C PHE A 190 -5.40 -10.08 6.36
N SER A 191 -6.57 -10.71 6.55
CA SER A 191 -7.31 -10.61 7.80
C SER A 191 -6.50 -11.20 8.96
N LYS A 192 -6.78 -10.76 10.19
CA LYS A 192 -6.10 -11.22 11.40
C LYS A 192 -6.09 -12.75 11.57
N ASP A 193 -7.16 -13.40 11.16
CA ASP A 193 -7.36 -14.85 11.23
C ASP A 193 -6.95 -15.60 9.94
N TYR A 194 -6.45 -14.87 8.96
CA TYR A 194 -6.01 -15.38 7.65
C TYR A 194 -7.13 -16.07 6.84
N THR A 195 -8.40 -15.77 7.11
CA THR A 195 -9.53 -16.31 6.35
C THR A 195 -9.88 -15.47 5.13
N GLU A 196 -9.41 -14.24 5.09
CA GLU A 196 -9.70 -13.25 4.05
C GLU A 196 -8.45 -12.46 3.67
N VAL A 197 -8.46 -11.90 2.47
CA VAL A 197 -7.55 -10.84 2.03
C VAL A 197 -8.36 -9.57 1.86
N PHE A 198 -7.89 -8.49 2.46
CA PHE A 198 -8.43 -7.15 2.29
C PHE A 198 -7.62 -6.39 1.24
N VAL A 199 -8.32 -5.78 0.30
CA VAL A 199 -7.76 -4.83 -0.67
C VAL A 199 -8.42 -3.49 -0.45
N TYR A 200 -7.64 -2.51 0.03
CA TYR A 200 -8.06 -1.12 0.11
C TYR A 200 -7.60 -0.43 -1.16
N TYR A 201 -8.40 0.49 -1.65
CA TYR A 201 -8.11 1.20 -2.90
C TYR A 201 -8.76 2.57 -2.90
N VAL A 202 -8.23 3.45 -3.73
CA VAL A 202 -8.81 4.78 -3.94
C VAL A 202 -9.86 4.68 -5.04
N ASP A 203 -11.07 5.18 -4.77
CA ASP A 203 -12.10 5.40 -5.75
C ASP A 203 -12.03 6.86 -6.22
N HIS A 204 -11.51 7.07 -7.44
CA HIS A 204 -11.39 8.39 -8.06
C HIS A 204 -12.72 8.88 -8.68
N ASN A 205 -13.79 8.08 -8.60
CA ASN A 205 -15.09 8.46 -9.15
C ASN A 205 -15.80 9.44 -8.18
N ARG A 206 -15.65 10.70 -8.48
CA ARG A 206 -16.10 11.81 -7.63
C ARG A 206 -17.61 12.03 -7.68
N ASP A 207 -18.43 11.10 -7.28
CA ASP A 207 -19.90 11.23 -7.17
C ASP A 207 -20.35 12.33 -6.18
N GLY A 208 -19.60 13.44 -6.10
CA GLY A 208 -19.79 14.51 -5.12
C GLY A 208 -19.26 14.17 -3.72
N ARG A 209 -18.57 13.06 -3.54
CA ARG A 209 -18.02 12.58 -2.26
C ARG A 209 -16.51 12.81 -2.11
N GLY A 210 -15.84 13.33 -3.15
CA GLY A 210 -14.37 13.43 -3.19
C GLY A 210 -13.70 12.12 -3.59
N VAL A 211 -12.37 12.11 -3.53
CA VAL A 211 -11.54 10.91 -3.70
C VAL A 211 -11.41 10.22 -2.36
N ASN A 212 -11.76 8.95 -2.28
CA ASN A 212 -11.91 8.25 -1.01
C ASN A 212 -11.32 6.86 -1.04
N ILE A 213 -10.89 6.38 0.14
CA ILE A 213 -10.44 5.01 0.31
C ILE A 213 -11.66 4.11 0.52
N CYS A 214 -11.79 3.11 -0.33
CA CYS A 214 -12.78 2.05 -0.28
C CYS A 214 -12.09 0.69 -0.05
N MET A 215 -12.87 -0.39 0.11
CA MET A 215 -12.30 -1.72 0.26
C MET A 215 -13.12 -2.81 -0.44
N ALA A 216 -12.41 -3.88 -0.77
CA ALA A 216 -12.98 -5.16 -1.16
C ALA A 216 -12.26 -6.28 -0.38
N ARG A 217 -12.87 -7.45 -0.29
CA ARG A 217 -12.27 -8.64 0.29
C ARG A 217 -12.34 -9.82 -0.65
N PHE A 218 -11.49 -10.79 -0.38
CA PHE A 218 -11.41 -12.07 -1.07
C PHE A 218 -11.29 -13.19 -0.06
N ASP A 219 -12.01 -14.30 -0.26
CA ASP A 219 -11.90 -15.47 0.60
C ASP A 219 -10.54 -16.15 0.41
N VAL A 220 -10.02 -16.75 1.48
CA VAL A 220 -8.73 -17.45 1.50
C VAL A 220 -8.93 -18.90 1.89
N ASN A 221 -8.28 -19.83 1.18
CA ASN A 221 -8.34 -21.24 1.52
C ASN A 221 -7.34 -21.63 2.62
N SER A 222 -7.36 -22.89 3.05
CA SER A 222 -6.50 -23.40 4.13
C SER A 222 -4.99 -23.35 3.85
N ASN A 223 -4.57 -23.08 2.60
CA ASN A 223 -3.15 -22.89 2.23
C ASN A 223 -2.80 -21.42 2.03
N LEU A 224 -3.59 -20.52 2.59
CA LEU A 224 -3.49 -19.06 2.45
C LEU A 224 -3.55 -18.56 0.99
N VAL A 225 -4.13 -19.35 0.07
CA VAL A 225 -4.30 -18.93 -1.33
C VAL A 225 -5.60 -18.17 -1.48
N PRO A 226 -5.56 -16.87 -1.88
CA PRO A 226 -6.75 -16.06 -2.08
C PRO A 226 -7.51 -16.46 -3.35
N ASP A 227 -8.84 -16.40 -3.29
CA ASP A 227 -9.70 -16.53 -4.48
C ASP A 227 -9.95 -15.16 -5.12
N PHE A 228 -9.00 -14.67 -5.88
CA PHE A 228 -9.09 -13.39 -6.57
C PHE A 228 -10.13 -13.33 -7.70
N ASN A 229 -10.84 -14.41 -8.00
CA ASN A 229 -11.92 -14.39 -9.01
C ASN A 229 -13.27 -13.97 -8.45
N ASN A 230 -13.42 -13.92 -7.13
CA ASN A 230 -14.68 -13.63 -6.45
C ASN A 230 -14.54 -12.47 -5.47
N PRO A 231 -14.43 -11.20 -5.94
CA PRO A 231 -14.38 -10.05 -5.07
C PRO A 231 -15.71 -9.80 -4.35
N TYR A 232 -15.62 -9.39 -3.09
CA TYR A 232 -16.75 -8.88 -2.32
C TYR A 232 -16.50 -7.41 -2.00
N TYR A 233 -17.38 -6.52 -2.46
CA TYR A 233 -17.28 -5.08 -2.25
C TYR A 233 -18.03 -4.68 -0.99
N LEU A 234 -17.49 -3.77 -0.21
CA LEU A 234 -18.17 -3.19 0.96
C LEU A 234 -19.20 -2.18 0.48
N ASP A 235 -20.48 -2.40 0.83
CA ASP A 235 -21.59 -1.50 0.50
C ASP A 235 -21.80 -0.43 1.58
N SER A 236 -22.66 0.54 1.32
CA SER A 236 -23.00 1.62 2.25
C SER A 236 -23.80 1.17 3.50
N ASN A 237 -24.10 -0.10 3.63
CA ASN A 237 -24.73 -0.70 4.82
C ASN A 237 -23.74 -1.57 5.60
N ASN A 238 -22.43 -1.46 5.32
CA ASN A 238 -21.37 -2.30 5.87
C ASN A 238 -21.55 -3.80 5.59
N ASN A 239 -22.11 -4.16 4.43
CA ASN A 239 -22.18 -5.54 3.99
C ASN A 239 -21.20 -5.78 2.85
N PHE A 240 -20.60 -6.97 2.84
CA PHE A 240 -19.82 -7.43 1.70
C PHE A 240 -20.73 -8.14 0.70
N ILE A 241 -20.77 -7.63 -0.53
CA ILE A 241 -21.60 -8.16 -1.61
C ILE A 241 -20.75 -8.50 -2.84
N ASN A 242 -21.06 -9.64 -3.48
CA ASN A 242 -20.36 -10.11 -4.69
C ASN A 242 -21.02 -9.54 -5.95
N GLU A 243 -21.24 -8.23 -5.97
CA GLU A 243 -21.75 -7.50 -7.13
C GLU A 243 -21.04 -6.15 -7.22
N VAL A 244 -20.72 -5.73 -8.42
CA VAL A 244 -20.13 -4.40 -8.63
C VAL A 244 -21.17 -3.33 -8.32
N ILE A 245 -20.86 -2.46 -7.37
CA ILE A 245 -21.81 -1.47 -6.86
C ILE A 245 -21.33 -0.04 -7.09
N ARG A 246 -22.29 0.88 -7.29
CA ARG A 246 -22.00 2.32 -7.41
C ARG A 246 -21.75 3.00 -6.06
N SER A 247 -22.51 2.57 -5.04
CA SER A 247 -22.42 3.16 -3.70
C SER A 247 -21.55 2.28 -2.82
N LYS A 248 -20.23 2.39 -3.00
CA LYS A 248 -19.26 1.74 -2.14
C LYS A 248 -19.18 2.46 -0.80
N GLU A 249 -18.95 1.72 0.27
CA GLU A 249 -18.66 2.33 1.55
C GLU A 249 -17.30 3.00 1.53
N VAL A 250 -17.25 4.21 2.05
CA VAL A 250 -16.02 4.97 2.23
C VAL A 250 -15.44 4.62 3.59
N VAL A 251 -14.35 3.88 3.63
CA VAL A 251 -13.68 3.52 4.90
C VAL A 251 -12.89 4.68 5.49
N VAL A 252 -12.33 5.55 4.65
CA VAL A 252 -11.66 6.80 5.07
C VAL A 252 -11.86 7.87 4.01
N GLY A 253 -12.12 9.12 4.42
CA GLY A 253 -12.12 10.29 3.53
C GLY A 253 -13.46 11.01 3.41
N MET A 254 -14.43 10.73 4.27
CA MET A 254 -15.70 11.50 4.28
C MET A 254 -15.46 12.92 4.80
N GLY A 255 -15.57 13.89 3.94
CA GLY A 255 -15.40 15.31 4.29
C GLY A 255 -15.01 16.18 3.10
N ASN A 256 -14.32 17.28 3.40
CA ASN A 256 -13.84 18.23 2.37
C ASN A 256 -12.42 17.92 1.88
N SER A 257 -11.78 16.88 2.42
CA SER A 257 -10.42 16.45 2.03
C SER A 257 -10.46 15.10 1.31
N ASP A 258 -9.59 14.95 0.32
CA ASP A 258 -9.37 13.68 -0.37
C ASP A 258 -8.44 12.80 0.47
N ALA A 259 -8.83 11.54 0.72
CA ALA A 259 -7.99 10.53 1.35
C ALA A 259 -7.47 9.57 0.27
N ILE A 260 -6.15 9.48 0.13
CA ILE A 260 -5.48 8.75 -0.94
C ILE A 260 -4.25 7.99 -0.42
N PHE A 261 -3.74 7.08 -1.24
CA PHE A 261 -2.50 6.32 -0.99
C PHE A 261 -2.52 5.52 0.33
N PRO A 262 -3.52 4.65 0.54
CA PRO A 262 -3.57 3.85 1.76
C PRO A 262 -2.44 2.83 1.79
N HIS A 263 -1.85 2.62 2.96
CA HIS A 263 -1.08 1.43 3.29
C HIS A 263 -1.62 0.87 4.59
N VAL A 264 -2.12 -0.36 4.54
CA VAL A 264 -2.74 -1.03 5.68
C VAL A 264 -1.94 -2.26 6.07
N THR A 265 -1.69 -2.42 7.34
CA THR A 265 -1.04 -3.60 7.90
C THR A 265 -1.69 -3.99 9.23
N TYR A 266 -1.80 -5.29 9.48
CA TYR A 266 -2.13 -5.78 10.82
C TYR A 266 -0.87 -5.72 11.69
N ASN A 267 -1.01 -5.15 12.87
CA ASN A 267 0.05 -5.05 13.87
C ASN A 267 -0.25 -5.97 15.04
N SER A 268 0.58 -6.99 15.24
CA SER A 268 0.37 -8.01 16.27
C SER A 268 0.61 -7.49 17.70
N TYR A 269 1.42 -6.45 17.88
CA TYR A 269 1.68 -5.84 19.18
C TYR A 269 0.47 -5.06 19.69
N SER A 270 -0.12 -4.21 18.87
CA SER A 270 -1.34 -3.47 19.23
C SER A 270 -2.61 -4.27 19.02
N ASP A 271 -2.53 -5.46 18.41
CA ASP A 271 -3.65 -6.30 18.01
C ASP A 271 -4.71 -5.54 17.21
N SER A 272 -4.27 -4.71 16.26
CA SER A 272 -5.12 -3.85 15.45
C SER A 272 -4.53 -3.66 14.05
N TYR A 273 -5.37 -3.25 13.11
CA TYR A 273 -4.91 -2.75 11.83
C TYR A 273 -4.50 -1.29 11.96
N ILE A 274 -3.41 -0.95 11.31
CA ILE A 274 -2.93 0.42 11.18
C ILE A 274 -2.97 0.80 9.72
N MET A 275 -3.69 1.86 9.39
CA MET A 275 -3.67 2.50 8.07
C MET A 275 -2.90 3.79 8.16
N VAL A 276 -1.86 3.94 7.34
CA VAL A 276 -1.27 5.23 7.01
C VAL A 276 -1.73 5.65 5.62
N TYR A 277 -2.05 6.92 5.45
CA TYR A 277 -2.60 7.46 4.20
C TYR A 277 -2.27 8.94 4.07
N SER A 278 -2.43 9.49 2.87
CA SER A 278 -2.30 10.92 2.66
C SER A 278 -3.68 11.58 2.63
N GLU A 279 -3.82 12.70 3.34
CA GLU A 279 -4.93 13.63 3.12
C GLU A 279 -4.44 14.81 2.31
N ASN A 280 -5.11 15.07 1.21
CA ASN A 280 -4.86 16.22 0.36
C ASN A 280 -6.17 16.91 0.02
N ASN A 281 -6.17 18.21 0.04
CA ASN A 281 -7.28 18.98 -0.50
C ASN A 281 -7.08 19.18 -2.02
N TYR A 282 -7.03 18.07 -2.77
CA TYR A 282 -6.69 18.06 -4.18
C TYR A 282 -7.71 18.81 -5.04
N GLY A 283 -8.99 18.76 -4.66
CA GLY A 283 -10.06 19.53 -5.35
C GLY A 283 -9.93 21.04 -5.16
N GLU A 284 -9.52 21.50 -3.97
CA GLU A 284 -9.17 22.90 -3.73
C GLU A 284 -7.85 23.27 -4.38
N PHE A 285 -6.93 22.31 -4.51
CA PHE A 285 -5.68 22.43 -5.22
C PHE A 285 -5.86 22.91 -6.67
N LEU A 286 -6.70 22.25 -7.43
CA LEU A 286 -6.98 22.64 -8.81
C LEU A 286 -7.70 24.00 -8.90
N ASN A 287 -8.37 24.43 -7.85
CA ASN A 287 -9.09 25.71 -7.75
C ASN A 287 -8.29 26.81 -7.04
N GLY A 288 -7.06 26.55 -6.62
CA GLY A 288 -6.17 27.53 -6.00
C GLY A 288 -6.51 27.94 -4.57
N ALA A 289 -7.34 27.17 -3.85
CA ALA A 289 -7.89 27.51 -2.54
C ALA A 289 -7.45 26.57 -1.39
N ALA A 290 -6.42 25.75 -1.58
CA ALA A 290 -6.00 24.78 -0.58
C ALA A 290 -5.64 25.42 0.76
N SER A 291 -6.21 24.90 1.85
CA SER A 291 -5.76 25.17 3.20
C SER A 291 -4.64 24.20 3.54
N PRO A 292 -3.41 24.65 3.65
CA PRO A 292 -2.25 23.77 3.83
C PRO A 292 -2.22 23.02 5.15
N SER A 293 -2.96 23.49 6.13
CA SER A 293 -2.95 22.93 7.49
C SER A 293 -3.59 21.53 7.62
N SER A 294 -4.27 21.04 6.57
CA SER A 294 -4.91 19.73 6.55
C SER A 294 -4.26 18.73 5.58
N SER A 295 -3.21 19.13 4.84
CA SER A 295 -2.49 18.20 3.95
C SER A 295 -1.33 17.53 4.68
N GLY A 296 -1.07 16.27 4.35
CA GLY A 296 0.05 15.51 4.91
C GLY A 296 -0.26 14.02 5.07
N ILE A 297 0.52 13.36 5.91
CA ILE A 297 0.35 11.95 6.23
C ILE A 297 -0.38 11.79 7.55
N TYR A 298 -1.37 10.92 7.53
CA TYR A 298 -2.21 10.58 8.67
C TYR A 298 -2.17 9.09 8.96
N TYR A 299 -2.57 8.71 10.16
CA TYR A 299 -2.87 7.32 10.46
C TYR A 299 -4.19 7.17 11.21
N LYS A 300 -4.78 5.98 11.08
CA LYS A 300 -5.94 5.50 11.83
C LYS A 300 -5.70 4.07 12.28
N GLN A 301 -6.48 3.62 13.27
CA GLN A 301 -6.48 2.24 13.76
C GLN A 301 -7.87 1.64 13.65
N SER A 302 -7.92 0.33 13.42
CA SER A 302 -9.15 -0.46 13.38
C SER A 302 -8.91 -1.82 14.03
N ASP A 303 -9.86 -2.31 14.82
CA ASP A 303 -9.76 -3.63 15.44
C ASP A 303 -10.03 -4.77 14.44
N ASP A 304 -10.81 -4.50 13.40
CA ASP A 304 -11.27 -5.51 12.42
C ASP A 304 -10.81 -5.26 10.98
N GLY A 305 -10.18 -4.10 10.71
CA GLY A 305 -9.77 -3.69 9.36
C GLY A 305 -10.93 -3.20 8.48
N ILE A 306 -12.16 -3.18 8.99
CA ILE A 306 -13.36 -2.78 8.25
C ILE A 306 -13.89 -1.45 8.77
N ASN A 307 -14.01 -1.32 10.09
CA ASN A 307 -14.51 -0.13 10.75
C ASN A 307 -13.35 0.78 11.18
N TRP A 308 -13.25 1.96 10.58
CA TRP A 308 -12.18 2.94 10.81
C TRP A 308 -12.68 4.20 11.54
N ASP A 309 -13.47 4.00 12.60
CA ASP A 309 -14.09 5.10 13.36
C ASP A 309 -13.12 5.84 14.29
N SER A 310 -11.90 5.31 14.50
CA SER A 310 -10.88 5.97 15.30
C SER A 310 -10.56 7.37 14.72
N PRO A 311 -10.28 8.37 15.56
CA PRO A 311 -9.84 9.68 15.08
C PRO A 311 -8.57 9.54 14.23
N ALA A 312 -8.48 10.30 13.14
CA ALA A 312 -7.26 10.42 12.36
C ALA A 312 -6.22 11.24 13.14
N THR A 313 -4.98 10.75 13.18
CA THR A 313 -3.86 11.46 13.77
C THR A 313 -2.88 11.85 12.68
N GLN A 314 -2.58 13.15 12.57
CA GLN A 314 -1.59 13.65 11.62
C GLN A 314 -0.17 13.33 12.08
N LEU A 315 0.60 12.65 11.24
CA LEU A 315 2.00 12.28 11.47
C LEU A 315 2.98 13.29 10.87
N ILE A 316 2.69 13.71 9.63
CA ILE A 316 3.50 14.66 8.87
C ILE A 316 2.57 15.74 8.35
N THR A 317 2.97 17.00 8.53
CA THR A 317 2.27 18.15 7.97
C THR A 317 3.03 18.63 6.74
N ASP A 318 2.33 18.76 5.62
CA ASP A 318 2.90 19.38 4.42
C ASP A 318 3.09 20.88 4.65
N TRP A 319 4.25 21.36 4.23
CA TRP A 319 4.56 22.78 4.37
C TRP A 319 3.91 23.60 3.27
N SER A 320 3.26 24.67 3.65
CA SER A 320 2.77 25.65 2.71
C SER A 320 3.28 27.03 3.04
N ILE A 321 4.03 27.57 2.16
CA ILE A 321 4.14 29.01 1.92
C ILE A 321 3.20 29.28 0.75
N PRO A 322 2.61 30.50 0.61
CA PRO A 322 1.41 30.66 -0.21
C PRO A 322 1.49 29.85 -1.50
N TRP A 323 0.49 29.00 -1.62
CA TRP A 323 0.42 27.89 -2.54
C TRP A 323 0.70 28.34 -3.98
N SER A 324 1.71 27.81 -4.59
CA SER A 324 1.88 27.85 -6.03
C SER A 324 2.32 26.46 -6.48
N VAL A 325 1.90 26.05 -7.65
CA VAL A 325 2.34 24.81 -8.34
C VAL A 325 3.87 24.63 -8.34
N ASN A 326 4.60 25.70 -8.05
CA ASN A 326 6.06 25.76 -8.10
C ASN A 326 6.75 25.74 -6.73
N SER A 327 6.02 25.81 -5.62
CA SER A 327 6.64 25.99 -4.28
C SER A 327 5.93 25.22 -3.17
N HIS A 328 5.19 24.18 -3.48
CA HIS A 328 4.49 23.38 -2.47
C HIS A 328 5.23 22.07 -2.22
N SER A 329 5.60 21.83 -0.96
CA SER A 329 6.07 20.51 -0.55
C SER A 329 4.88 19.64 -0.20
N PHE A 330 4.90 18.37 -0.64
CA PHE A 330 3.88 17.39 -0.30
C PHE A 330 4.54 16.06 0.04
N SER A 331 3.83 15.27 0.84
CA SER A 331 4.24 13.96 1.31
C SER A 331 3.17 12.94 0.91
N TRP A 332 3.56 11.97 0.08
CA TRP A 332 2.67 11.00 -0.54
C TRP A 332 3.13 9.56 -0.33
N HIS A 333 2.28 8.61 -0.65
CA HIS A 333 2.56 7.16 -0.66
C HIS A 333 3.22 6.67 0.63
N PRO A 334 2.59 6.92 1.81
CA PRO A 334 3.15 6.46 3.07
C PRO A 334 3.08 4.94 3.21
N ASN A 335 4.11 4.35 3.84
CA ASN A 335 4.21 2.92 4.06
C ASN A 335 4.89 2.63 5.38
N LEU A 336 4.40 1.63 6.13
CA LEU A 336 5.04 1.14 7.35
C LEU A 336 5.87 -0.12 7.05
N ILE A 337 7.13 -0.11 7.42
CA ILE A 337 8.01 -1.28 7.41
C ILE A 337 8.45 -1.56 8.84
N TYR A 338 8.05 -2.70 9.39
CA TYR A 338 8.49 -3.12 10.71
C TYR A 338 9.90 -3.72 10.65
N THR A 339 10.74 -3.37 11.63
CA THR A 339 12.14 -3.82 11.70
C THR A 339 12.38 -4.88 12.75
N ASN A 340 11.39 -5.16 13.59
CA ASN A 340 11.46 -6.22 14.59
C ASN A 340 10.25 -7.15 14.54
N GLN A 341 10.40 -8.36 15.07
CA GLN A 341 9.34 -9.37 15.07
C GLN A 341 8.14 -8.99 15.92
N ASN A 342 8.34 -8.15 16.95
CA ASN A 342 7.27 -7.67 17.83
C ASN A 342 6.47 -6.53 17.19
N GLN A 343 6.88 -6.03 16.03
CA GLN A 343 6.21 -4.93 15.31
C GLN A 343 6.02 -3.66 16.15
N THR A 344 6.94 -3.38 17.06
CA THR A 344 6.89 -2.20 17.94
C THR A 344 7.63 -1.00 17.37
N GLU A 345 8.49 -1.21 16.37
CA GLU A 345 9.30 -0.17 15.74
C GLU A 345 9.53 -0.46 14.26
N GLY A 346 9.88 0.57 13.53
CA GLY A 346 10.16 0.45 12.12
C GLY A 346 10.43 1.79 11.44
N TYR A 347 10.13 1.83 10.14
CA TYR A 347 10.25 3.03 9.32
C TYR A 347 8.93 3.34 8.64
N LEU A 348 8.51 4.60 8.74
CA LEU A 348 7.54 5.19 7.82
C LEU A 348 8.32 5.64 6.58
N ILE A 349 8.06 4.98 5.46
CA ILE A 349 8.59 5.36 4.15
C ILE A 349 7.53 6.18 3.42
N TYR A 350 7.93 7.23 2.73
CA TYR A 350 7.02 8.07 1.97
C TYR A 350 7.76 8.83 0.86
N SER A 351 7.03 9.28 -0.14
CA SER A 351 7.57 10.17 -1.15
C SER A 351 7.39 11.63 -0.76
N LYS A 352 8.38 12.45 -1.08
CA LYS A 352 8.39 13.89 -0.79
C LYS A 352 8.90 14.65 -1.99
N ALA A 353 8.25 15.76 -2.30
CA ALA A 353 8.70 16.71 -3.32
C ALA A 353 8.54 18.13 -2.84
N ASN A 354 9.39 19.03 -3.35
CA ASN A 354 9.31 20.47 -3.09
C ASN A 354 8.42 21.19 -4.13
N SER A 355 8.07 20.52 -5.22
CA SER A 355 7.09 21.00 -6.19
C SER A 355 6.59 19.84 -7.06
N LEU A 356 5.40 19.97 -7.65
CA LEU A 356 4.86 18.99 -8.61
C LEU A 356 5.73 18.79 -9.86
N ARG A 357 6.66 19.69 -10.14
CA ARG A 357 7.50 19.66 -11.34
C ARG A 357 8.85 18.99 -11.12
N GLU A 358 9.29 18.81 -9.88
CA GLU A 358 10.63 18.29 -9.57
C GLU A 358 10.68 16.77 -9.50
N GLY A 359 9.53 16.10 -9.57
CA GLY A 359 9.42 14.68 -9.24
C GLY A 359 9.66 14.43 -7.74
N HIS A 360 8.94 13.51 -7.17
CA HIS A 360 9.10 13.15 -5.78
C HIS A 360 10.21 12.12 -5.59
N LYS A 361 10.74 12.06 -4.37
CA LYS A 361 11.80 11.15 -3.93
C LYS A 361 11.39 10.45 -2.65
N MET A 362 11.87 9.24 -2.48
CA MET A 362 11.57 8.42 -1.31
C MET A 362 12.41 8.83 -0.09
N TRP A 363 11.75 8.91 1.04
CA TRP A 363 12.33 9.22 2.34
C TRP A 363 11.88 8.22 3.38
N ALA A 364 12.61 8.07 4.46
CA ALA A 364 12.26 7.25 5.60
C ALA A 364 12.47 8.00 6.92
N VAL A 365 11.59 7.72 7.87
CA VAL A 365 11.70 8.22 9.25
C VAL A 365 11.35 7.09 10.21
N LYS A 366 12.09 6.98 11.31
CA LYS A 366 11.79 5.98 12.34
C LYS A 366 10.45 6.22 13.01
N PHE A 367 9.75 5.14 13.32
CA PHE A 367 8.58 5.17 14.18
C PHE A 367 8.70 4.15 15.33
N ASN A 368 7.96 4.43 16.39
CA ASN A 368 7.69 3.50 17.48
C ASN A 368 6.19 3.40 17.71
N ILE A 369 5.72 2.21 18.10
CA ILE A 369 4.36 2.01 18.60
C ILE A 369 4.45 1.95 20.12
N VAL A 370 3.84 2.93 20.78
CA VAL A 370 3.89 3.11 22.22
C VAL A 370 2.51 2.91 22.85
N ALA A 371 2.46 2.18 23.95
CA ALA A 371 1.25 2.05 24.77
C ALA A 371 1.08 3.30 25.64
N ILE A 372 -0.14 3.88 25.71
CA ILE A 372 -0.49 5.06 26.49
C ILE A 372 -1.65 4.78 27.45
#